data_5e87e9b5df67827fbe89af7635025713
#
_entry.id   5e87e9b5df67827fbe89af7635025713
#
_cell.length_a   1.000
_cell.length_b   1.000
_cell.length_c   1.000
_cell.angle_alpha   90.00
_cell.angle_beta   90.00
_cell.angle_gamma   90.00
#
_symmetry.space_group_name_H-M   'P 1'
#
loop_
_entity.id
_entity.type
_entity.pdbx_description
1 polymer ?
#
loop_
_entity_poly.entity_id
_entity_poly.type
_entity_poly.pdbx_seq_one_letter_code
_entity_poly.pdbx_strand_id
1 'polypeptide(L)'
;MVAVGVRWFEKPMLDAFRETILNDAKRDELAHILTTVKSKDASYTHLEKGYVRYPKGFSAEMSNADLSLYKGMATFKTLDPRLIEDGEKLIETLYKIYEDMLPLQQFMYEVSLKIKE
;
A
#
# COMPACT_ATOMS: atom_id res chain seq x y z
N MET A 1 -14.99 -6.08 4.22
CA MET A 1 -13.62 -5.96 3.73
C MET A 1 -12.93 -4.80 4.46
N VAL A 2 -11.71 -5.01 4.88
CA VAL A 2 -10.88 -3.98 5.52
C VAL A 2 -9.74 -3.62 4.58
N ALA A 3 -9.51 -2.34 4.38
CA ALA A 3 -8.44 -1.86 3.50
C ALA A 3 -7.67 -0.72 4.19
N VAL A 4 -6.35 -0.69 3.95
CA VAL A 4 -5.46 0.38 4.41
C VAL A 4 -4.65 0.86 3.22
N GLY A 5 -4.58 2.18 3.05
CA GLY A 5 -3.87 2.83 1.95
C GLY A 5 -4.81 3.62 1.06
N VAL A 6 -4.35 3.91 -0.15
CA VAL A 6 -5.10 4.69 -1.15
C VAL A 6 -5.44 3.79 -2.32
N ARG A 7 -6.72 3.51 -2.53
CA ARG A 7 -7.17 2.59 -3.58
C ARG A 7 -7.02 3.16 -4.98
N TRP A 8 -7.11 4.47 -5.10
CA TRP A 8 -7.02 5.14 -6.38
C TRP A 8 -6.35 6.49 -6.20
N PHE A 9 -5.23 6.68 -6.88
CA PHE A 9 -4.51 7.96 -6.81
C PHE A 9 -5.16 8.99 -7.73
N GLU A 10 -5.54 10.14 -7.17
CA GLU A 10 -5.78 11.33 -7.96
C GLU A 10 -4.42 11.90 -8.38
N LYS A 11 -4.41 12.78 -9.38
CA LYS A 11 -3.15 13.25 -9.96
C LYS A 11 -2.16 13.82 -8.94
N PRO A 12 -2.55 14.69 -7.98
CA PRO A 12 -1.58 15.20 -7.00
C PRO A 12 -0.95 14.09 -6.16
N MET A 13 -1.74 13.12 -5.73
CA MET A 13 -1.24 12.00 -4.95
C MET A 13 -0.37 11.05 -5.79
N LEU A 14 -0.76 10.82 -7.03
CA LEU A 14 0.03 10.01 -7.96
C LEU A 14 1.40 10.62 -8.19
N ASP A 15 1.45 11.94 -8.43
CA ASP A 15 2.70 12.66 -8.63
C ASP A 15 3.58 12.60 -7.39
N ALA A 16 3.00 12.80 -6.20
CA ALA A 16 3.72 12.71 -4.93
C ALA A 16 4.26 11.29 -4.68
N PHE A 17 3.46 10.27 -4.97
CA PHE A 17 3.86 8.89 -4.84
C PHE A 17 5.04 8.55 -5.76
N ARG A 18 4.93 8.92 -7.03
CA ARG A 18 6.00 8.67 -8.01
C ARG A 18 7.28 9.41 -7.66
N GLU A 19 7.17 10.66 -7.21
CA GLU A 19 8.33 11.43 -6.75
C GLU A 19 9.01 10.73 -5.58
N THR A 20 8.24 10.25 -4.62
CA THR A 20 8.78 9.56 -3.44
C THR A 20 9.55 8.31 -3.84
N ILE A 21 9.00 7.47 -4.72
CA ILE A 21 9.64 6.22 -5.10
C ILE A 21 10.69 6.36 -6.19
N LEU A 22 10.94 7.56 -6.72
CA LEU A 22 12.13 7.83 -7.52
C LEU A 22 13.39 7.68 -6.67
N ASN A 23 13.30 7.96 -5.38
CA ASN A 23 14.40 7.72 -4.44
C ASN A 23 14.54 6.21 -4.24
N ASP A 24 15.72 5.68 -4.51
CA ASP A 24 15.99 4.23 -4.43
C ASP A 24 15.71 3.67 -3.04
N ALA A 25 16.13 4.39 -1.99
CA ALA A 25 15.93 3.96 -0.61
C ALA A 25 14.44 3.90 -0.24
N LYS A 26 13.66 4.90 -0.67
CA LYS A 26 12.21 4.93 -0.41
C LYS A 26 11.46 3.84 -1.19
N ARG A 27 11.87 3.60 -2.42
CA ARG A 27 11.29 2.53 -3.24
C ARG A 27 11.55 1.17 -2.60
N ASP A 28 12.77 0.91 -2.15
CA ASP A 28 13.13 -0.33 -1.48
C ASP A 28 12.41 -0.47 -0.13
N GLU A 29 12.25 0.64 0.60
CA GLU A 29 11.47 0.68 1.85
C GLU A 29 10.03 0.24 1.61
N LEU A 30 9.38 0.77 0.57
CA LEU A 30 8.01 0.38 0.25
C LEU A 30 7.91 -1.10 -0.13
N ALA A 31 8.84 -1.59 -0.94
CA ALA A 31 8.88 -3.00 -1.32
C ALA A 31 9.01 -3.90 -0.08
N HIS A 32 9.88 -3.51 0.86
CA HIS A 32 10.06 -4.23 2.11
C HIS A 32 8.79 -4.22 2.97
N ILE A 33 8.12 -3.07 3.05
CA ILE A 33 6.85 -2.94 3.78
C ILE A 33 5.81 -3.90 3.21
N LEU A 34 5.63 -3.91 1.88
CA LEU A 34 4.65 -4.78 1.24
C LEU A 34 4.96 -6.27 1.48
N THR A 35 6.22 -6.65 1.41
CA THR A 35 6.65 -8.02 1.70
C THR A 35 6.39 -8.38 3.16
N THR A 36 6.70 -7.48 4.09
CA THR A 36 6.52 -7.69 5.52
C THR A 36 5.03 -7.83 5.86
N VAL A 37 4.18 -6.99 5.31
CA VAL A 37 2.73 -7.08 5.52
C VAL A 37 2.21 -8.43 5.04
N LYS A 38 2.60 -8.85 3.86
CA LYS A 38 2.18 -10.14 3.29
C LYS A 38 2.67 -11.31 4.15
N SER A 39 3.83 -11.19 4.79
CA SER A 39 4.37 -12.24 5.67
C SER A 39 3.59 -12.40 6.97
N LYS A 40 2.87 -11.36 7.40
CA LYS A 40 2.05 -11.42 8.63
C LYS A 40 0.81 -12.29 8.45
N ASP A 41 0.22 -12.26 7.25
CA ASP A 41 -0.96 -13.05 6.93
C ASP A 41 -1.05 -13.20 5.42
N ALA A 42 -0.98 -14.45 4.94
CA ALA A 42 -1.02 -14.73 3.50
C ALA A 42 -2.33 -14.31 2.83
N SER A 43 -3.38 -14.09 3.61
CA SER A 43 -4.68 -13.65 3.07
C SER A 43 -4.73 -12.14 2.80
N TYR A 44 -3.74 -11.37 3.23
CA TYR A 44 -3.64 -9.96 2.87
C TYR A 44 -3.37 -9.85 1.37
N THR A 45 -4.12 -8.99 0.71
CA THR A 45 -4.04 -8.81 -0.74
C THR A 45 -3.66 -7.37 -1.06
N HIS A 46 -2.60 -7.21 -1.83
CA HIS A 46 -2.20 -5.90 -2.36
C HIS A 46 -2.95 -5.61 -3.66
N LEU A 47 -3.11 -4.33 -3.98
CA LEU A 47 -3.68 -3.94 -5.27
C LEU A 47 -2.80 -4.42 -6.42
N GLU A 48 -3.44 -4.69 -7.56
CA GLU A 48 -2.74 -5.07 -8.77
C GLU A 48 -2.22 -3.84 -9.51
N LYS A 49 -1.25 -4.06 -10.40
CA LYS A 49 -0.71 -3.01 -11.26
C LYS A 49 -1.80 -2.48 -12.19
N GLY A 50 -1.82 -1.16 -12.38
CA GLY A 50 -2.80 -0.51 -13.24
C GLY A 50 -2.23 0.02 -14.56
N TYR A 51 -0.92 0.20 -14.66
CA TYR A 51 -0.24 0.70 -15.85
C TYR A 51 0.69 -0.38 -16.41
N VAL A 52 0.92 -0.33 -17.72
CA VAL A 52 1.83 -1.28 -18.39
C VAL A 52 3.16 -0.62 -18.79
N ARG A 53 3.22 0.70 -18.86
CA ARG A 53 4.42 1.43 -19.25
C ARG A 53 4.98 2.19 -18.05
N TYR A 54 6.31 2.15 -17.91
CA TYR A 54 6.97 2.91 -16.86
C TYR A 54 6.82 4.41 -17.10
N PRO A 55 6.48 5.18 -16.04
CA PRO A 55 6.44 6.62 -16.15
C PRO A 55 7.86 7.19 -16.30
N LYS A 56 7.94 8.48 -16.67
CA LYS A 56 9.21 9.16 -16.84
C LYS A 56 10.06 9.03 -15.57
N GLY A 57 11.33 8.68 -15.75
CA GLY A 57 12.27 8.51 -14.65
C GLY A 57 12.38 7.07 -14.15
N PHE A 58 11.51 6.16 -14.61
CA PHE A 58 11.55 4.75 -14.23
C PHE A 58 11.91 3.87 -15.40
N SER A 59 12.63 2.78 -15.13
CA SER A 59 12.97 1.79 -16.14
C SER A 59 12.97 0.39 -15.53
N ALA A 60 12.85 -0.64 -16.37
CA ALA A 60 12.85 -2.03 -15.93
C ALA A 60 14.15 -2.45 -15.23
N GLU A 61 15.22 -1.70 -15.44
CA GLU A 61 16.52 -1.98 -14.82
C GLU A 61 16.59 -1.55 -13.35
N MET A 62 15.70 -0.66 -12.93
CA MET A 62 15.67 -0.17 -11.56
C MET A 62 15.08 -1.25 -10.63
N SER A 63 15.69 -1.42 -9.46
CA SER A 63 15.17 -2.31 -8.43
C SER A 63 13.75 -1.87 -8.03
N ASN A 64 12.81 -2.82 -8.01
CA ASN A 64 11.40 -2.58 -7.62
C ASN A 64 10.70 -1.51 -8.46
N ALA A 65 11.13 -1.32 -9.71
CA ALA A 65 10.54 -0.32 -10.62
C ALA A 65 9.05 -0.54 -10.86
N ASP A 66 8.57 -1.77 -10.73
CA ASP A 66 7.15 -2.11 -10.91
C ASP A 66 6.22 -1.37 -9.96
N LEU A 67 6.73 -0.88 -8.82
CA LEU A 67 5.93 -0.08 -7.90
C LEU A 67 5.41 1.20 -8.55
N SER A 68 6.08 1.70 -9.60
CA SER A 68 5.62 2.87 -10.36
C SER A 68 4.39 2.60 -11.24
N LEU A 69 4.03 1.34 -11.43
CA LEU A 69 2.93 0.92 -12.29
C LEU A 69 1.57 0.87 -11.57
N TYR A 70 1.54 1.12 -10.28
CA TYR A 70 0.30 1.07 -9.50
C TYR A 70 -0.50 2.34 -9.63
N LYS A 71 -1.83 2.19 -9.76
CA LYS A 71 -2.78 3.31 -9.76
C LYS A 71 -3.27 3.67 -8.37
N GLY A 72 -2.88 2.90 -7.39
CA GLY A 72 -3.17 3.09 -5.98
C GLY A 72 -2.23 2.21 -5.19
N MET A 73 -2.17 2.40 -3.89
CA MET A 73 -1.35 1.58 -3.00
C MET A 73 -2.15 1.26 -1.76
N ALA A 74 -2.67 0.05 -1.70
CA ALA A 74 -3.47 -0.41 -0.58
C ALA A 74 -3.33 -1.91 -0.40
N THR A 75 -3.50 -2.34 0.85
CA THR A 75 -3.61 -3.75 1.21
C THR A 75 -4.97 -3.97 1.85
N PHE A 76 -5.62 -5.06 1.50
CA PHE A 76 -6.95 -5.34 2.03
C PHE A 76 -7.09 -6.80 2.43
N LYS A 77 -8.08 -7.04 3.28
CA LYS A 77 -8.46 -8.38 3.75
C LYS A 77 -9.97 -8.48 3.79
N THR A 78 -10.48 -9.60 3.27
CA THR A 78 -11.90 -9.95 3.40
C THR A 78 -12.09 -10.71 4.70
N LEU A 79 -13.01 -10.24 5.53
CA LEU A 79 -13.32 -10.89 6.82
C LEU A 79 -14.43 -11.93 6.65
N ASP A 80 -14.37 -12.98 7.47
CA ASP A 80 -15.45 -13.97 7.55
C ASP A 80 -16.70 -13.25 8.08
N PRO A 81 -17.85 -13.33 7.38
CA PRO A 81 -19.08 -12.70 7.85
C PRO A 81 -19.52 -13.14 9.27
N ARG A 82 -19.17 -14.35 9.68
CA ARG A 82 -19.48 -14.85 11.02
C ARG A 82 -18.75 -14.08 12.13
N LEU A 83 -17.65 -13.42 11.80
CA LEU A 83 -16.90 -12.62 12.76
C LEU A 83 -17.70 -11.41 13.25
N ILE A 84 -18.63 -10.91 12.42
CA ILE A 84 -19.48 -9.77 12.77
C ILE A 84 -20.40 -10.11 13.96
N GLU A 85 -20.75 -11.38 14.12
CA GLU A 85 -21.62 -11.83 15.22
C GLU A 85 -20.92 -11.82 16.59
N ASP A 86 -19.59 -11.85 16.61
CA ASP A 86 -18.80 -11.79 17.84
C ASP A 86 -18.03 -10.47 17.87
N GLY A 87 -18.62 -9.47 18.55
CA GLY A 87 -18.05 -8.11 18.58
C GLY A 87 -16.66 -8.03 19.19
N GLU A 88 -16.34 -8.84 20.21
CA GLU A 88 -15.00 -8.82 20.81
C GLU A 88 -13.95 -9.36 19.86
N LYS A 89 -14.22 -10.48 19.20
CA LYS A 89 -13.30 -11.05 18.20
C LYS A 89 -13.14 -10.13 17.00
N LEU A 90 -14.22 -9.46 16.60
CA LEU A 90 -14.15 -8.49 15.50
C LEU A 90 -13.20 -7.36 15.83
N ILE A 91 -13.33 -6.77 17.02
CA ILE A 91 -12.48 -5.68 17.46
C ILE A 91 -11.01 -6.11 17.54
N GLU A 92 -10.73 -7.26 18.15
CA GLU A 92 -9.37 -7.81 18.24
C GLU A 92 -8.77 -8.05 16.86
N THR A 93 -9.56 -8.59 15.94
CA THR A 93 -9.13 -8.86 14.56
C THR A 93 -8.80 -7.56 13.84
N LEU A 94 -9.65 -6.53 13.98
CA LEU A 94 -9.41 -5.22 13.36
C LEU A 94 -8.14 -4.57 13.89
N TYR A 95 -7.91 -4.62 15.21
CA TYR A 95 -6.69 -4.08 15.79
C TYR A 95 -5.45 -4.76 15.22
N LYS A 96 -5.48 -6.09 15.11
CA LYS A 96 -4.35 -6.84 14.55
C LYS A 96 -4.09 -6.46 13.10
N ILE A 97 -5.14 -6.34 12.30
CA ILE A 97 -5.03 -5.97 10.88
C ILE A 97 -4.41 -4.57 10.76
N TYR A 98 -4.90 -3.59 11.52
CA TYR A 98 -4.37 -2.25 11.48
C TYR A 98 -2.92 -2.19 11.96
N GLU A 99 -2.59 -2.93 13.00
CA GLU A 99 -1.21 -3.02 13.49
C GLU A 99 -0.28 -3.59 12.42
N ASP A 100 -0.70 -4.67 11.75
CA ASP A 100 0.09 -5.31 10.69
C ASP A 100 0.28 -4.37 9.50
N MET A 101 -0.70 -3.52 9.19
CA MET A 101 -0.69 -2.61 8.05
C MET A 101 -0.15 -1.22 8.37
N LEU A 102 0.13 -0.93 9.64
CA LEU A 102 0.56 0.40 10.07
C LEU A 102 1.78 0.94 9.30
N PRO A 103 2.82 0.14 9.01
CA PRO A 103 3.95 0.65 8.23
C PRO A 103 3.55 1.17 6.85
N LEU A 104 2.61 0.50 6.17
CA LEU A 104 2.10 0.96 4.88
C LEU A 104 1.32 2.26 5.03
N GLN A 105 0.47 2.35 6.05
CA GLN A 105 -0.29 3.57 6.32
C GLN A 105 0.63 4.75 6.59
N GLN A 106 1.67 4.55 7.39
CA GLN A 106 2.65 5.60 7.70
C GLN A 106 3.39 6.05 6.47
N PHE A 107 3.81 5.11 5.62
CA PHE A 107 4.48 5.43 4.35
C PHE A 107 3.58 6.29 3.47
N MET A 108 2.32 5.89 3.30
CA MET A 108 1.38 6.62 2.45
C MET A 108 1.00 7.98 3.05
N TYR A 109 0.95 8.08 4.37
CA TYR A 109 0.73 9.37 5.04
C TYR A 109 1.88 10.34 4.73
N GLU A 110 3.13 9.88 4.83
CA GLU A 110 4.30 10.70 4.49
C GLU A 110 4.28 11.15 3.04
N VAL A 111 3.85 10.27 2.13
CA VAL A 111 3.66 10.63 0.72
C VAL A 111 2.63 11.76 0.60
N SER A 112 1.52 11.66 1.32
CA SER A 112 0.47 12.67 1.26
C SER A 112 0.93 14.06 1.70
N LEU A 113 1.92 14.13 2.59
CA LEU A 113 2.47 15.41 3.05
C LEU A 113 3.24 16.15 1.94
N LYS A 114 3.58 15.48 0.85
CA LYS A 114 4.27 16.10 -0.29
C LYS A 114 3.31 16.73 -1.29
N ILE A 115 2.02 16.55 -1.10
CA ILE A 115 1.04 17.18 -1.98
C ILE A 115 1.04 18.67 -1.72
N LYS A 116 1.31 19.43 -2.77
CA LYS A 116 1.31 20.90 -2.70
C LYS A 116 -0.10 21.40 -3.00
N GLU A 117 -0.62 22.19 -2.10
CA GLU A 117 -1.90 22.87 -2.30
C GLU A 117 -1.74 24.09 -3.20
#